data_f4b174ad50f5dfc51fb26c13a9126fee
#
_entry.id   f4b174ad50f5dfc51fb26c13a9126fee
#
_cell.length_a   1.000
_cell.length_b   1.000
_cell.length_c   1.000
_cell.angle_alpha   90.00
_cell.angle_beta   90.00
_cell.angle_gamma   90.00
#
_symmetry.space_group_name_H-M   'P 1'
#
loop_
_entity.id
_entity.type
_entity.pdbx_description
1 polymer ?
#
loop_
_entity_poly.entity_id
_entity_poly.type
_entity_poly.pdbx_seq_one_letter_code
_entity_poly.pdbx_strand_id
1 'polypeptide(L)'
;MTDWPVYHTITGPIVMIGFGSIGKGTLPLIERHFSFDKSRLTVIDPFDGDRKLVDERGYRFVHQPVTRENYRELLTPFLTEGGGQGFCVNLSVDTSSLDLMKFCRELGVLYIDTVVEPWLGFYFDKNAGAAARSNYALRETVRAEKARSPGGTTAVSCCGANP
;
A
#
# COMPACT_ATOMS: atom_id res chain seq x y z
N MET A 1 -28.28 2.14 -14.61
CA MET A 1 -26.98 2.20 -13.91
C MET A 1 -27.22 1.67 -12.51
N THR A 2 -26.55 0.64 -12.09
CA THR A 2 -26.63 0.13 -10.71
C THR A 2 -26.00 1.17 -9.79
N ASP A 3 -26.81 1.75 -8.91
CA ASP A 3 -26.37 2.73 -7.94
C ASP A 3 -25.65 1.96 -6.81
N TRP A 4 -24.33 1.93 -6.85
CA TRP A 4 -23.52 1.23 -5.86
C TRP A 4 -23.40 2.08 -4.59
N PRO A 5 -23.47 1.48 -3.40
CA PRO A 5 -23.34 2.26 -2.16
C PRO A 5 -21.94 2.84 -2.03
N VAL A 6 -21.87 4.13 -1.72
CA VAL A 6 -20.66 4.82 -1.27
C VAL A 6 -20.57 4.67 0.24
N TYR A 7 -19.57 3.97 0.72
CA TYR A 7 -19.44 3.65 2.14
C TYR A 7 -18.74 4.74 2.96
N HIS A 8 -17.86 5.51 2.33
CA HIS A 8 -17.11 6.54 3.02
C HIS A 8 -16.56 7.60 2.06
N THR A 9 -16.28 8.79 2.61
CA THR A 9 -15.54 9.87 1.90
C THR A 9 -14.10 9.91 2.42
N ILE A 10 -13.14 9.68 1.52
CA ILE A 10 -11.72 9.81 1.84
C ILE A 10 -11.32 11.25 1.59
N THR A 11 -10.97 11.97 2.65
CA THR A 11 -10.64 13.41 2.61
C THR A 11 -9.16 13.69 2.34
N GLY A 12 -8.30 12.70 2.59
CA GLY A 12 -6.86 12.77 2.35
C GLY A 12 -6.45 12.19 0.99
N PRO A 13 -5.16 12.22 0.68
CA PRO A 13 -4.63 11.61 -0.53
C PRO A 13 -4.68 10.09 -0.47
N ILE A 14 -4.76 9.45 -1.63
CA ILE A 14 -4.68 7.99 -1.79
C ILE A 14 -3.42 7.66 -2.57
N VAL A 15 -2.57 6.80 -2.03
CA VAL A 15 -1.38 6.28 -2.72
C VAL A 15 -1.54 4.78 -2.89
N MET A 16 -1.58 4.33 -4.13
CA MET A 16 -1.58 2.92 -4.50
C MET A 16 -0.19 2.52 -4.96
N ILE A 17 0.44 1.57 -4.26
CA ILE A 17 1.74 1.01 -4.61
C ILE A 17 1.51 -0.33 -5.28
N GLY A 18 1.95 -0.45 -6.54
CA GLY A 18 1.70 -1.62 -7.36
C GLY A 18 0.40 -1.52 -8.18
N PHE A 19 0.53 -1.65 -9.51
CA PHE A 19 -0.60 -1.58 -10.45
C PHE A 19 -0.67 -2.81 -11.38
N GLY A 20 -0.28 -3.96 -10.87
CA GLY A 20 -0.46 -5.25 -11.52
C GLY A 20 -1.94 -5.68 -11.58
N SER A 21 -2.19 -6.99 -11.72
CA SER A 21 -3.56 -7.52 -11.81
C SER A 21 -4.45 -7.12 -10.62
N ILE A 22 -3.90 -7.15 -9.40
CA ILE A 22 -4.64 -6.78 -8.19
C ILE A 22 -4.93 -5.26 -8.18
N GLY A 23 -3.94 -4.42 -8.52
CA GLY A 23 -4.14 -2.97 -8.59
C GLY A 23 -5.20 -2.57 -9.60
N LYS A 24 -5.17 -3.17 -10.79
CA LYS A 24 -6.19 -2.98 -11.84
C LYS A 24 -7.58 -3.42 -11.40
N GLY A 25 -7.69 -4.46 -10.58
CA GLY A 25 -8.97 -4.90 -10.01
C GLY A 25 -9.44 -4.05 -8.83
N THR A 26 -8.51 -3.53 -8.01
CA THR A 26 -8.82 -2.76 -6.81
C THR A 26 -9.24 -1.32 -7.12
N LEU A 27 -8.61 -0.67 -8.10
CA LEU A 27 -8.91 0.72 -8.44
C LEU A 27 -10.40 0.96 -8.76
N PRO A 28 -11.07 0.15 -9.61
CA PRO A 28 -12.50 0.31 -9.86
C PRO A 28 -13.40 0.09 -8.62
N LEU A 29 -12.94 -0.68 -7.64
CA LEU A 29 -13.68 -0.86 -6.38
C LEU A 29 -13.56 0.38 -5.50
N ILE A 30 -12.39 1.00 -5.45
CA ILE A 30 -12.20 2.28 -4.77
C ILE A 30 -13.10 3.34 -5.41
N GLU A 31 -13.08 3.46 -6.74
CA GLU A 31 -13.93 4.42 -7.49
C GLU A 31 -15.42 4.22 -7.23
N ARG A 32 -15.84 2.99 -7.08
CA ARG A 32 -17.25 2.61 -6.92
C ARG A 32 -17.77 2.90 -5.52
N HIS A 33 -16.95 2.64 -4.50
CA HIS A 33 -17.40 2.54 -3.12
C HIS A 33 -16.92 3.67 -2.21
N PHE A 34 -16.05 4.55 -2.72
CA PHE A 34 -15.57 5.70 -1.96
C PHE A 34 -15.76 6.99 -2.75
N SER A 35 -16.08 8.06 -2.03
CA SER A 35 -16.00 9.43 -2.56
C SER A 35 -14.63 9.99 -2.22
N PHE A 36 -13.92 10.54 -3.19
CA PHE A 36 -12.60 11.15 -3.00
C PHE A 36 -12.25 12.11 -4.14
N ASP A 37 -11.25 12.96 -3.92
CA ASP A 37 -10.69 13.82 -4.94
C ASP A 37 -9.75 13.02 -5.85
N LYS A 38 -10.15 12.83 -7.11
CA LYS A 38 -9.39 12.08 -8.11
C LYS A 38 -7.99 12.62 -8.34
N SER A 39 -7.81 13.95 -8.26
CA SER A 39 -6.50 14.59 -8.45
C SER A 39 -5.48 14.22 -7.37
N ARG A 40 -5.96 13.67 -6.25
CA ARG A 40 -5.16 13.26 -5.08
C ARG A 40 -4.92 11.75 -5.01
N LEU A 41 -5.31 10.99 -6.02
CA LEU A 41 -4.94 9.59 -6.13
C LEU A 41 -3.69 9.45 -6.99
N THR A 42 -2.67 8.81 -6.43
CA THR A 42 -1.40 8.53 -7.09
C THR A 42 -1.15 7.03 -7.13
N VAL A 43 -0.87 6.51 -8.31
CA VAL A 43 -0.40 5.14 -8.53
C VAL A 43 1.11 5.18 -8.71
N ILE A 44 1.82 4.32 -7.99
CA ILE A 44 3.29 4.18 -8.06
C ILE A 44 3.61 2.75 -8.47
N ASP A 45 4.28 2.58 -9.61
CA ASP A 45 4.64 1.26 -10.14
C ASP A 45 5.97 1.33 -10.89
N PRO A 46 6.84 0.32 -10.77
CA PRO A 46 8.09 0.24 -11.52
C PRO A 46 7.90 -0.07 -13.01
N PHE A 47 6.70 -0.47 -13.43
CA PHE A 47 6.35 -0.76 -14.83
C PHE A 47 5.29 0.22 -15.33
N ASP A 48 5.51 0.81 -16.49
CA ASP A 48 4.63 1.83 -17.07
C ASP A 48 3.66 1.29 -18.15
N GLY A 49 3.69 -0.01 -18.41
CA GLY A 49 2.84 -0.64 -19.43
C GLY A 49 1.34 -0.38 -19.28
N ASP A 50 0.87 -0.21 -18.05
CA ASP A 50 -0.54 0.07 -17.73
C ASP A 50 -0.78 1.56 -17.38
N ARG A 51 0.22 2.45 -17.54
CA ARG A 51 0.12 3.89 -17.25
C ARG A 51 -1.07 4.54 -17.93
N LYS A 52 -1.32 4.20 -19.19
CA LYS A 52 -2.43 4.74 -19.96
C LYS A 52 -3.79 4.54 -19.25
N LEU A 53 -4.01 3.40 -18.59
CA LEU A 53 -5.23 3.13 -17.85
C LEU A 53 -5.43 4.07 -16.65
N VAL A 54 -4.32 4.49 -16.03
CA VAL A 54 -4.32 5.42 -14.90
C VAL A 54 -4.56 6.84 -15.38
N ASP A 55 -3.84 7.26 -16.42
CA ASP A 55 -3.95 8.60 -17.01
C ASP A 55 -5.36 8.87 -17.58
N GLU A 56 -5.98 7.90 -18.29
CA GLU A 56 -7.34 8.01 -18.86
C GLU A 56 -8.42 8.15 -17.76
N ARG A 57 -8.15 7.69 -16.53
CA ARG A 57 -9.04 7.85 -15.39
C ARG A 57 -8.85 9.17 -14.63
N GLY A 58 -7.83 9.96 -15.03
CA GLY A 58 -7.49 11.24 -14.42
C GLY A 58 -6.66 11.14 -13.14
N TYR A 59 -5.96 10.04 -12.94
CA TYR A 59 -5.07 9.82 -11.79
C TYR A 59 -3.63 10.12 -12.14
N ARG A 60 -2.81 10.34 -11.11
CA ARG A 60 -1.37 10.55 -11.26
C ARG A 60 -0.66 9.19 -11.30
N PHE A 61 0.27 9.04 -12.24
CA PHE A 61 1.14 7.87 -12.32
C PHE A 61 2.60 8.24 -12.09
N VAL A 62 3.25 7.56 -11.17
CA VAL A 62 4.69 7.71 -10.88
C VAL A 62 5.41 6.43 -11.27
N HIS A 63 6.24 6.52 -12.32
CA HIS A 63 7.04 5.40 -12.82
C HIS A 63 8.32 5.27 -12.00
N GLN A 64 8.25 4.58 -10.87
CA GLN A 64 9.39 4.39 -9.97
C GLN A 64 9.15 3.19 -9.04
N PRO A 65 10.18 2.34 -8.78
CA PRO A 65 10.10 1.33 -7.75
C PRO A 65 10.11 1.96 -6.36
N VAL A 66 9.31 1.40 -5.45
CA VAL A 66 9.40 1.68 -4.01
C VAL A 66 10.41 0.72 -3.41
N THR A 67 11.49 1.23 -2.85
CA THR A 67 12.58 0.46 -2.28
C THR A 67 12.83 0.82 -0.82
N ARG A 68 13.62 0.01 -0.11
CA ARG A 68 14.02 0.28 1.27
C ARG A 68 14.70 1.65 1.43
N GLU A 69 15.44 2.07 0.41
CA GLU A 69 16.24 3.29 0.44
C GLU A 69 15.41 4.55 0.15
N ASN A 70 14.34 4.41 -0.68
CA ASN A 70 13.64 5.60 -1.19
C ASN A 70 12.19 5.75 -0.65
N TYR A 71 11.58 4.73 -0.03
CA TYR A 71 10.14 4.75 0.26
C TYR A 71 9.69 5.97 1.07
N ARG A 72 10.50 6.44 2.02
CA ARG A 72 10.15 7.61 2.83
C ARG A 72 10.14 8.89 2.02
N GLU A 73 11.21 9.14 1.27
CA GLU A 73 11.33 10.34 0.43
C GLU A 73 10.30 10.34 -0.69
N LEU A 74 10.14 9.20 -1.37
CA LEU A 74 9.19 9.05 -2.48
C LEU A 74 7.73 9.20 -2.04
N LEU A 75 7.33 8.57 -0.94
CA LEU A 75 5.91 8.50 -0.56
C LEU A 75 5.42 9.70 0.24
N THR A 76 6.30 10.38 1.02
CA THR A 76 5.90 11.50 1.88
C THR A 76 5.09 12.56 1.16
N PRO A 77 5.55 13.13 0.03
CA PRO A 77 4.82 14.20 -0.63
C PRO A 77 3.42 13.78 -1.08
N PHE A 78 3.26 12.54 -1.53
CA PHE A 78 1.97 12.04 -2.01
C PHE A 78 1.02 11.65 -0.87
N LEU A 79 1.54 11.14 0.25
CA LEU A 79 0.73 10.71 1.40
C LEU A 79 0.27 11.86 2.28
N THR A 80 0.91 13.03 2.19
CA THR A 80 0.61 14.21 3.02
C THR A 80 0.04 15.40 2.24
N GLU A 81 -0.13 15.25 0.92
CA GLU A 81 -0.60 16.31 0.04
C GLU A 81 -1.96 16.87 0.48
N GLY A 82 -2.07 18.19 0.59
CA GLY A 82 -3.32 18.91 0.78
C GLY A 82 -4.06 18.62 2.10
N GLY A 83 -3.41 17.93 3.05
CA GLY A 83 -4.01 17.59 4.34
C GLY A 83 -5.10 16.51 4.27
N GLY A 84 -5.80 16.29 5.39
CA GLY A 84 -6.71 15.16 5.55
C GLY A 84 -5.99 13.85 5.89
N GLN A 85 -6.75 12.80 6.19
CA GLN A 85 -6.17 11.50 6.50
C GLN A 85 -5.83 10.74 5.21
N GLY A 86 -4.55 10.59 4.93
CA GLY A 86 -4.06 9.84 3.78
C GLY A 86 -4.38 8.35 3.89
N PHE A 87 -4.36 7.66 2.75
CA PHE A 87 -4.61 6.22 2.64
C PHE A 87 -3.58 5.57 1.72
N CYS A 88 -2.77 4.69 2.27
CA CYS A 88 -1.78 3.89 1.55
C CYS A 88 -2.36 2.50 1.26
N VAL A 89 -2.43 2.14 -0.01
CA VAL A 89 -2.90 0.84 -0.51
C VAL A 89 -1.71 0.14 -1.15
N ASN A 90 -1.09 -0.80 -0.42
CA ASN A 90 0.07 -1.53 -0.89
C ASN A 90 -0.32 -2.85 -1.54
N LEU A 91 -0.17 -2.93 -2.85
CA LEU A 91 -0.48 -4.10 -3.69
C LEU A 91 0.77 -4.60 -4.43
N SER A 92 1.94 -4.11 -4.02
CA SER A 92 3.22 -4.46 -4.61
C SER A 92 3.80 -5.72 -3.97
N VAL A 93 4.73 -6.34 -4.66
CA VAL A 93 5.64 -7.36 -4.14
C VAL A 93 6.96 -6.71 -3.74
N ASP A 94 7.75 -7.38 -2.92
CA ASP A 94 9.10 -6.94 -2.51
C ASP A 94 9.15 -5.56 -1.80
N THR A 95 8.01 -5.12 -1.25
CA THR A 95 7.89 -3.87 -0.51
C THR A 95 7.41 -4.15 0.92
N SER A 96 8.26 -3.88 1.91
CA SER A 96 8.02 -4.30 3.30
C SER A 96 6.74 -3.72 3.89
N SER A 97 5.77 -4.59 4.16
CA SER A 97 4.53 -4.23 4.85
C SER A 97 4.80 -3.63 6.23
N LEU A 98 5.72 -4.21 7.02
CA LEU A 98 6.04 -3.74 8.37
C LEU A 98 6.59 -2.30 8.35
N ASP A 99 7.53 -2.02 7.45
CA ASP A 99 8.15 -0.68 7.38
C ASP A 99 7.15 0.35 6.86
N LEU A 100 6.31 0.00 5.89
CA LEU A 100 5.23 0.86 5.42
C LEU A 100 4.17 1.12 6.50
N MET A 101 3.77 0.10 7.28
CA MET A 101 2.84 0.28 8.40
C MET A 101 3.39 1.26 9.44
N LYS A 102 4.67 1.13 9.81
CA LYS A 102 5.33 2.05 10.74
C LYS A 102 5.36 3.47 10.19
N PHE A 103 5.74 3.59 8.94
CA PHE A 103 5.84 4.89 8.26
C PHE A 103 4.46 5.55 8.10
N CYS A 104 3.45 4.83 7.67
CA CYS A 104 2.07 5.34 7.61
C CYS A 104 1.56 5.79 8.97
N ARG A 105 1.89 5.04 10.04
CA ARG A 105 1.56 5.41 11.40
C ARG A 105 2.24 6.72 11.85
N GLU A 106 3.52 6.91 11.53
CA GLU A 106 4.27 8.15 11.81
C GLU A 106 3.60 9.36 11.13
N LEU A 107 3.08 9.18 9.92
CA LEU A 107 2.40 10.22 9.15
C LEU A 107 0.91 10.39 9.48
N GLY A 108 0.32 9.54 10.32
CA GLY A 108 -1.12 9.54 10.56
C GLY A 108 -1.96 9.00 9.40
N VAL A 109 -1.37 8.18 8.53
CA VAL A 109 -1.96 7.63 7.30
C VAL A 109 -2.55 6.25 7.54
N LEU A 110 -3.72 5.95 6.97
CA LEU A 110 -4.31 4.60 6.94
C LEU A 110 -3.50 3.69 6.01
N TYR A 111 -3.43 2.40 6.34
CA TYR A 111 -2.70 1.43 5.54
C TYR A 111 -3.50 0.15 5.31
N ILE A 112 -3.42 -0.39 4.09
CA ILE A 112 -3.89 -1.73 3.75
C ILE A 112 -2.94 -2.41 2.76
N ASP A 113 -2.77 -3.72 2.93
CA ASP A 113 -2.13 -4.59 1.94
C ASP A 113 -2.91 -5.90 1.74
N THR A 114 -2.53 -6.68 0.75
CA THR A 114 -3.12 -7.99 0.44
C THR A 114 -2.37 -9.15 1.08
N VAL A 115 -1.13 -8.94 1.50
CA VAL A 115 -0.26 -9.94 2.12
C VAL A 115 0.91 -9.25 2.84
N VAL A 116 1.41 -9.85 3.91
CA VAL A 116 2.62 -9.34 4.57
C VAL A 116 3.83 -9.61 3.68
N GLU A 117 4.36 -8.57 3.07
CA GLU A 117 5.54 -8.64 2.19
C GLU A 117 6.80 -8.13 2.91
N PRO A 118 7.96 -8.70 2.60
CA PRO A 118 9.27 -8.19 2.99
C PRO A 118 9.85 -7.27 1.91
N TRP A 119 11.00 -6.65 2.19
CA TRP A 119 11.83 -6.08 1.13
C TRP A 119 12.45 -7.18 0.25
N LEU A 120 12.76 -6.81 -1.00
CA LEU A 120 13.45 -7.66 -1.98
C LEU A 120 14.66 -8.35 -1.34
N GLY A 121 14.82 -9.64 -1.61
CA GLY A 121 15.94 -10.46 -1.14
C GLY A 121 15.68 -11.26 0.12
N PHE A 122 14.66 -10.96 0.91
CA PHE A 122 14.36 -11.64 2.18
C PHE A 122 14.27 -13.17 2.05
N TYR A 123 13.53 -13.66 1.07
CA TYR A 123 13.32 -15.09 0.87
C TYR A 123 14.58 -15.83 0.38
N PHE A 124 15.55 -15.08 -0.14
CA PHE A 124 16.80 -15.60 -0.71
C PHE A 124 18.01 -15.45 0.22
N ASP A 125 17.82 -14.93 1.44
CA ASP A 125 18.90 -14.78 2.42
C ASP A 125 19.40 -16.16 2.85
N LYS A 126 20.57 -16.54 2.35
CA LYS A 126 21.22 -17.83 2.66
C LYS A 126 21.69 -17.95 4.10
N ASN A 127 21.83 -16.84 4.82
CA ASN A 127 22.28 -16.81 6.21
C ASN A 127 21.12 -17.06 7.19
N ALA A 128 19.88 -16.92 6.74
CA ALA A 128 18.69 -17.15 7.56
C ALA A 128 18.17 -18.58 7.35
N GLY A 129 17.75 -19.23 8.42
CA GLY A 129 17.10 -20.55 8.35
C GLY A 129 15.73 -20.48 7.65
N ALA A 130 15.25 -21.60 7.12
CA ALA A 130 13.99 -21.66 6.36
C ALA A 130 12.78 -21.10 7.16
N ALA A 131 12.68 -21.39 8.45
CA ALA A 131 11.62 -20.88 9.30
C ALA A 131 11.64 -19.35 9.41
N ALA A 132 12.82 -18.74 9.46
CA ALA A 132 13.00 -17.29 9.54
C ALA A 132 12.64 -16.57 8.23
N ARG A 133 12.67 -17.27 7.09
CA ARG A 133 12.33 -16.77 5.75
C ARG A 133 10.91 -17.15 5.34
N SER A 134 9.99 -17.26 6.28
CA SER A 134 8.61 -17.65 6.04
C SER A 134 7.65 -16.50 6.23
N ASN A 135 6.49 -16.57 5.60
CA ASN A 135 5.37 -15.64 5.84
C ASN A 135 4.93 -15.63 7.31
N TYR A 136 5.06 -16.77 8.00
CA TYR A 136 4.77 -16.83 9.44
C TYR A 136 5.73 -15.95 10.24
N ALA A 137 7.03 -15.96 9.92
CA ALA A 137 8.00 -15.10 10.59
C ALA A 137 7.67 -13.61 10.36
N LEU A 138 7.34 -13.22 9.12
CA LEU A 138 6.91 -11.86 8.80
C LEU A 138 5.67 -11.45 9.58
N ARG A 139 4.65 -12.31 9.62
CA ARG A 139 3.43 -12.07 10.39
C ARG A 139 3.73 -11.87 11.87
N GLU A 140 4.61 -12.68 12.45
CA GLU A 140 4.99 -12.53 13.86
C GLU A 140 5.70 -11.20 14.13
N THR A 141 6.49 -10.66 13.18
CA THR A 141 7.10 -9.33 13.32
C THR A 141 6.03 -8.22 13.38
N VAL A 142 4.99 -8.31 12.56
CA VAL A 142 3.85 -7.36 12.58
C VAL A 142 3.07 -7.46 13.90
N ARG A 143 2.84 -8.69 14.39
CA ARG A 143 2.17 -8.91 15.68
C ARG A 143 2.99 -8.36 16.85
N ALA A 144 4.29 -8.56 16.83
CA ALA A 144 5.20 -8.02 17.84
C ALA A 144 5.21 -6.48 17.82
N GLU A 145 5.17 -5.87 16.63
CA GLU A 145 5.07 -4.41 16.50
C GLU A 145 3.75 -3.88 17.07
N LYS A 146 2.63 -4.53 16.77
CA LYS A 146 1.32 -4.17 17.35
C LYS A 146 1.34 -4.24 18.88
N ALA A 147 1.98 -5.25 19.45
CA ALA A 147 2.09 -5.41 20.91
C ALA A 147 2.99 -4.33 21.55
N ARG A 148 4.09 -3.96 20.87
CA ARG A 148 5.03 -2.94 21.34
C ARG A 148 4.47 -1.54 21.27
N SER A 149 3.67 -1.28 20.26
CA SER A 149 3.18 0.05 19.93
C SER A 149 1.66 0.04 19.72
N PRO A 150 0.87 -0.12 20.78
CA PRO A 150 -0.60 -0.13 20.67
C PRO A 150 -1.15 1.25 20.29
N GLY A 151 -2.27 1.27 19.57
CA GLY A 151 -2.93 2.51 19.13
C GLY A 151 -2.33 3.11 17.85
N GLY A 152 -2.72 4.33 17.52
CA GLY A 152 -2.35 5.03 16.28
C GLY A 152 -3.32 4.76 15.15
N THR A 153 -2.91 5.10 13.91
CA THR A 153 -3.72 4.92 12.70
C THR A 153 -3.95 3.45 12.39
N THR A 154 -5.11 3.16 11.82
CA THR A 154 -5.47 1.78 11.45
C THR A 154 -4.59 1.29 10.31
N ALA A 155 -4.01 0.12 10.51
CA ALA A 155 -3.33 -0.65 9.48
C ALA A 155 -3.97 -2.05 9.40
N VAL A 156 -4.31 -2.47 8.18
CA VAL A 156 -4.87 -3.78 7.89
C VAL A 156 -3.92 -4.52 6.97
N SER A 157 -3.43 -5.68 7.43
CA SER A 157 -2.66 -6.58 6.59
C SER A 157 -3.41 -7.88 6.43
N CYS A 158 -3.67 -8.26 5.20
CA CYS A 158 -4.36 -9.51 4.91
C CYS A 158 -3.43 -10.69 5.13
N CYS A 159 -3.92 -11.71 5.83
CA CYS A 159 -3.17 -12.95 6.05
C CYS A 159 -3.47 -13.92 4.93
N GLY A 160 -2.66 -13.87 3.89
CA GLY A 160 -2.47 -14.99 2.99
C GLY A 160 -3.70 -15.51 2.28
N ALA A 161 -4.19 -14.76 1.33
CA ALA A 161 -4.92 -15.33 0.21
C ALA A 161 -3.96 -15.41 -0.99
N ASN A 162 -2.82 -16.02 -0.81
CA ASN A 162 -1.99 -16.35 -1.95
C ASN A 162 -2.44 -17.72 -2.46
N PRO A 163 -3.02 -17.78 -3.67
CA PRO A 163 -3.25 -19.04 -4.33
C PRO A 163 -1.94 -19.73 -4.68
#